data_287a931c8e555ff75acf55d6c2445eda
#
_entry.id   287a931c8e555ff75acf55d6c2445eda
#
_cell.length_a   1.000
_cell.length_b   1.000
_cell.length_c   1.000
_cell.angle_alpha   90.00
_cell.angle_beta   90.00
_cell.angle_gamma   90.00
#
_symmetry.space_group_name_H-M   'P 1'
#
loop_
_entity.id
_entity.type
_entity.pdbx_description
1 polymer ?
#
loop_
_entity_poly.entity_id
_entity_poly.type
_entity_poly.pdbx_seq_one_letter_code
_entity_poly.pdbx_strand_id
1 'polypeptide(L)'
;YHNEFLSQWEDLGISWDLYTTTGTDHHAEVTQEMFLAQLNNGHIDRRTTTQLFDPKAKRFLPDRYVEGVCPHCGYEEARGDQCDDCGKTYDAVELISPRSKLSDAVPEPRETEHFYFKYSDFNDDLKQFLDGKNGWRNHVLNFAKGWVNEEGLIDRAITRDLDWGVKLPVGDLGEGKRIYVWYDAVIGYLSASQEWASKQENPEHWKHWWHNDSSRHVYFIGKDNIPFHALFWPAQLMGVKDEIGESPLHLPDDIPANQYVTFKGGKASASRGVGLTISQGLEKYQPDALRYALAANFPEQADTEISDDEITRRINEELVANWGNLVNRVLAMTYKNAEQAVPSAGELTEEDDELLHLVDNALQTANSQFHQVELRAALRTAMEAAKETNKYLNATEPWKVLKADKERGLTILYVALSAINGIRVMFAPFLPFSSQDLDTILGETSGWVREDLMPGMALSKPKPLFQKVE
;
A
#
# COMPACT_ATOMS: atom_id res chain seq x y z
N TYR A 1 15.89 8.26 -10.69
CA TYR A 1 14.75 8.10 -9.76
C TYR A 1 14.50 6.64 -9.41
N HIS A 2 14.39 5.69 -10.39
CA HIS A 2 14.09 4.28 -10.09
C HIS A 2 15.07 3.67 -9.06
N ASN A 3 16.36 3.74 -9.32
CA ASN A 3 17.40 3.22 -8.42
C ASN A 3 17.46 3.98 -7.08
N GLU A 4 17.14 5.26 -7.09
CA GLU A 4 17.05 6.06 -5.87
C GLU A 4 15.91 5.59 -4.98
N PHE A 5 14.73 5.32 -5.55
CA PHE A 5 13.60 4.77 -4.79
C PHE A 5 13.89 3.38 -4.22
N LEU A 6 14.53 2.50 -5.01
CA LEU A 6 14.93 1.18 -4.54
C LEU A 6 15.83 1.29 -3.30
N SER A 7 16.89 2.11 -3.37
CA SER A 7 17.81 2.29 -2.25
C SER A 7 17.11 2.85 -1.00
N GLN A 8 16.25 3.87 -1.17
CA GLN A 8 15.53 4.47 -0.04
C GLN A 8 14.54 3.50 0.61
N TRP A 9 13.93 2.63 -0.16
CA TRP A 9 13.01 1.63 0.37
C TRP A 9 13.74 0.48 1.05
N GLU A 10 14.89 0.07 0.54
CA GLU A 10 15.79 -0.86 1.23
C GLU A 10 16.26 -0.29 2.57
N ASP A 11 16.66 0.99 2.61
CA ASP A 11 17.04 1.68 3.84
C ASP A 11 15.90 1.78 4.87
N LEU A 12 14.65 1.81 4.40
CA LEU A 12 13.45 1.72 5.24
C LEU A 12 13.06 0.28 5.64
N GLY A 13 13.75 -0.75 5.14
CA GLY A 13 13.39 -2.14 5.39
C GLY A 13 12.09 -2.56 4.72
N ILE A 14 11.76 -1.98 3.56
CA ILE A 14 10.63 -2.43 2.74
C ILE A 14 11.11 -3.58 1.85
N SER A 15 10.38 -4.68 1.87
CA SER A 15 10.64 -5.85 1.03
C SER A 15 9.57 -6.01 -0.05
N TRP A 16 9.95 -6.55 -1.19
CA TRP A 16 9.09 -6.86 -2.33
C TRP A 16 9.64 -8.07 -3.09
N ASP A 17 8.79 -8.80 -3.78
CA ASP A 17 9.20 -9.87 -4.68
C ASP A 17 9.65 -9.31 -6.03
N LEU A 18 9.01 -8.25 -6.49
CA LEU A 18 9.38 -7.51 -7.71
C LEU A 18 8.99 -6.03 -7.59
N TYR A 19 9.94 -5.16 -7.87
CA TYR A 19 9.71 -3.74 -8.16
C TYR A 19 10.03 -3.48 -9.62
N THR A 20 9.05 -3.06 -10.41
CA THR A 20 9.18 -2.86 -11.85
C THR A 20 8.49 -1.58 -12.32
N THR A 21 8.44 -1.36 -13.61
CA THR A 21 7.82 -0.20 -14.26
C THR A 21 7.06 -0.62 -15.51
N THR A 22 5.99 0.10 -15.81
CA THR A 22 5.21 -0.06 -17.06
C THR A 22 5.96 0.41 -18.32
N GLY A 23 7.21 0.84 -18.20
CA GLY A 23 8.07 1.22 -19.33
C GLY A 23 8.86 0.07 -19.97
N THR A 24 8.59 -1.19 -19.60
CA THR A 24 9.27 -2.36 -20.17
C THR A 24 8.61 -2.85 -21.44
N ASP A 25 9.40 -3.49 -22.33
CA ASP A 25 8.86 -4.15 -23.53
C ASP A 25 7.89 -5.28 -23.15
N HIS A 26 8.18 -6.02 -22.09
CA HIS A 26 7.31 -7.07 -21.58
C HIS A 26 5.92 -6.51 -21.17
N HIS A 27 5.87 -5.39 -20.43
CA HIS A 27 4.60 -4.76 -20.12
C HIS A 27 3.82 -4.34 -21.38
N ALA A 28 4.53 -3.82 -22.39
CA ALA A 28 3.90 -3.45 -23.65
C ALA A 28 3.29 -4.67 -24.36
N GLU A 29 3.97 -5.82 -24.36
CA GLU A 29 3.47 -7.08 -24.94
C GLU A 29 2.20 -7.54 -24.20
N VAL A 30 2.21 -7.60 -22.88
CA VAL A 30 1.04 -8.00 -22.07
C VAL A 30 -0.14 -7.04 -22.28
N THR A 31 0.12 -5.76 -22.36
CA THR A 31 -0.90 -4.75 -22.64
C THR A 31 -1.55 -4.97 -24.02
N GLN A 32 -0.72 -5.30 -25.02
CA GLN A 32 -1.20 -5.59 -26.37
C GLN A 32 -2.01 -6.90 -26.40
N GLU A 33 -1.62 -7.94 -25.65
CA GLU A 33 -2.38 -9.17 -25.51
C GLU A 33 -3.75 -8.92 -24.90
N MET A 34 -3.81 -8.17 -23.78
CA MET A 34 -5.04 -7.76 -23.14
C MET A 34 -5.97 -6.98 -24.11
N PHE A 35 -5.40 -6.04 -24.84
CA PHE A 35 -6.14 -5.27 -25.85
C PHE A 35 -6.75 -6.18 -26.92
N LEU A 36 -5.96 -7.11 -27.49
CA LEU A 36 -6.40 -8.03 -28.53
C LEU A 36 -7.48 -8.98 -28.01
N ALA A 37 -7.32 -9.53 -26.80
CA ALA A 37 -8.32 -10.39 -26.18
C ALA A 37 -9.68 -9.67 -26.02
N GLN A 38 -9.66 -8.45 -25.51
CA GLN A 38 -10.88 -7.65 -25.34
C GLN A 38 -11.49 -7.18 -26.68
N LEU A 39 -10.67 -6.91 -27.69
CA LEU A 39 -11.12 -6.61 -29.05
C LEU A 39 -11.82 -7.83 -29.67
N ASN A 40 -11.22 -9.03 -29.56
CA ASN A 40 -11.78 -10.28 -30.06
C ASN A 40 -13.10 -10.63 -29.35
N ASN A 41 -13.21 -10.36 -28.05
CA ASN A 41 -14.42 -10.55 -27.27
C ASN A 41 -15.51 -9.47 -27.53
N GLY A 42 -15.21 -8.48 -28.38
CA GLY A 42 -16.15 -7.46 -28.78
C GLY A 42 -16.34 -6.32 -27.75
N HIS A 43 -15.47 -6.22 -26.74
CA HIS A 43 -15.51 -5.15 -25.72
C HIS A 43 -14.72 -3.91 -26.10
N ILE A 44 -14.03 -3.93 -27.24
CA ILE A 44 -13.38 -2.76 -27.82
C ILE A 44 -13.98 -2.50 -29.19
N ASP A 45 -14.35 -1.25 -29.46
CA ASP A 45 -14.80 -0.80 -30.77
C ASP A 45 -14.06 0.48 -31.22
N ARG A 46 -14.18 0.79 -32.50
CA ARG A 46 -13.58 1.97 -33.12
C ARG A 46 -14.64 3.03 -33.30
N ARG A 47 -14.36 4.26 -32.86
CA ARG A 47 -15.27 5.41 -32.98
C ARG A 47 -14.54 6.65 -33.46
N THR A 48 -15.23 7.43 -34.30
CA THR A 48 -14.81 8.79 -34.61
C THR A 48 -15.24 9.74 -33.50
N THR A 49 -14.33 10.58 -33.06
CA THR A 49 -14.57 11.60 -32.04
C THR A 49 -13.94 12.93 -32.44
N THR A 50 -14.44 14.01 -31.91
CA THR A 50 -13.89 15.34 -32.12
C THR A 50 -12.93 15.66 -30.97
N GLN A 51 -11.69 16.03 -31.29
CA GLN A 51 -10.68 16.45 -30.31
C GLN A 51 -10.03 17.78 -30.73
N LEU A 52 -9.42 18.45 -29.75
CA LEU A 52 -8.72 19.69 -30.01
C LEU A 52 -7.36 19.42 -30.69
N PHE A 53 -7.10 20.11 -31.79
CA PHE A 53 -5.88 20.03 -32.59
C PHE A 53 -5.14 21.34 -32.53
N ASP A 54 -3.85 21.31 -32.30
CA ASP A 54 -2.96 22.47 -32.41
C ASP A 54 -2.42 22.61 -33.84
N PRO A 55 -2.84 23.62 -34.59
CA PRO A 55 -2.43 23.77 -35.98
C PRO A 55 -0.96 24.14 -36.13
N LYS A 56 -0.33 24.74 -35.13
CA LYS A 56 1.07 25.14 -35.13
C LYS A 56 1.99 23.99 -34.75
N ALA A 57 1.64 23.25 -33.68
CA ALA A 57 2.34 22.04 -33.29
C ALA A 57 1.99 20.83 -34.18
N LYS A 58 0.96 20.95 -35.05
CA LYS A 58 0.46 19.93 -35.97
C LYS A 58 0.13 18.59 -35.30
N ARG A 59 -0.50 18.66 -34.13
CA ARG A 59 -0.88 17.46 -33.37
C ARG A 59 -2.15 17.68 -32.56
N PHE A 60 -2.84 16.60 -32.25
CA PHE A 60 -3.93 16.61 -31.28
C PHE A 60 -3.41 16.90 -29.88
N LEU A 61 -4.26 17.49 -29.04
CA LEU A 61 -3.95 17.91 -27.67
C LEU A 61 -4.65 16.96 -26.67
N PRO A 62 -4.00 15.86 -26.27
CA PRO A 62 -4.58 15.04 -25.21
C PRO A 62 -4.48 15.76 -23.87
N ASP A 63 -5.44 15.51 -23.04
CA ASP A 63 -5.70 15.92 -21.66
C ASP A 63 -4.80 17.00 -21.03
N ARG A 64 -3.51 16.70 -20.86
CA ARG A 64 -2.55 17.60 -20.19
C ARG A 64 -1.95 18.68 -21.08
N TYR A 65 -2.18 18.60 -22.39
CA TYR A 65 -1.63 19.54 -23.37
C TYR A 65 -2.62 20.65 -23.75
N VAL A 66 -3.82 20.65 -23.14
CA VAL A 66 -4.82 21.71 -23.28
C VAL A 66 -5.28 22.19 -21.92
N GLU A 67 -5.51 23.49 -21.83
CA GLU A 67 -6.12 24.16 -20.68
C GLU A 67 -7.23 25.08 -21.15
N GLY A 68 -8.17 25.36 -20.27
CA GLY A 68 -9.23 26.30 -20.52
C GLY A 68 -10.06 26.59 -19.29
N VAL A 69 -11.20 27.25 -19.45
CA VAL A 69 -12.12 27.49 -18.35
C VAL A 69 -13.06 26.29 -18.23
N CYS A 70 -13.19 25.78 -17.02
CA CYS A 70 -14.07 24.64 -16.72
C CYS A 70 -15.54 24.98 -17.06
N PRO A 71 -16.24 24.16 -17.83
CA PRO A 71 -17.64 24.41 -18.18
C PRO A 71 -18.59 24.29 -16.99
N HIS A 72 -18.15 23.62 -15.89
CA HIS A 72 -18.99 23.39 -14.71
C HIS A 72 -18.82 24.40 -13.60
N CYS A 73 -17.59 24.80 -13.27
CA CYS A 73 -17.33 25.68 -12.12
C CYS A 73 -16.66 27.01 -12.48
N GLY A 74 -16.22 27.19 -13.73
CA GLY A 74 -15.55 28.43 -14.16
C GLY A 74 -14.08 28.53 -13.76
N TYR A 75 -13.46 27.47 -13.26
CA TYR A 75 -12.01 27.45 -12.96
C TYR A 75 -11.19 27.68 -14.24
N GLU A 76 -10.28 28.65 -14.24
CA GLU A 76 -9.60 29.16 -15.45
C GLU A 76 -8.45 28.29 -15.96
N GLU A 77 -7.95 27.36 -15.16
CA GLU A 77 -6.81 26.48 -15.46
C GLU A 77 -7.24 25.01 -15.51
N ALA A 78 -8.47 24.75 -15.93
CA ALA A 78 -9.00 23.40 -16.06
C ALA A 78 -8.33 22.66 -17.23
N ARG A 79 -8.01 21.38 -16.99
CA ARG A 79 -7.37 20.50 -18.00
C ARG A 79 -8.40 19.87 -18.93
N GLY A 80 -7.94 19.16 -19.96
CA GLY A 80 -8.78 18.63 -21.01
C GLY A 80 -9.66 17.44 -20.67
N ASP A 81 -9.52 16.84 -19.51
CA ASP A 81 -10.25 15.61 -19.10
C ASP A 81 -11.00 15.73 -17.77
N GLN A 82 -10.44 16.52 -16.86
CA GLN A 82 -10.98 16.68 -15.51
C GLN A 82 -10.57 18.04 -14.91
N CYS A 83 -11.49 18.67 -14.21
CA CYS A 83 -11.20 19.90 -13.48
C CYS A 83 -10.49 19.60 -12.15
N ASP A 84 -9.31 20.21 -11.96
CA ASP A 84 -8.55 20.08 -10.71
C ASP A 84 -9.27 20.70 -9.49
N ASP A 85 -10.22 21.64 -9.71
CA ASP A 85 -10.97 22.34 -8.66
C ASP A 85 -12.25 21.59 -8.25
N CYS A 86 -13.17 21.32 -9.19
CA CYS A 86 -14.45 20.68 -8.89
C CYS A 86 -14.46 19.16 -9.07
N GLY A 87 -13.40 18.57 -9.64
CA GLY A 87 -13.28 17.13 -9.84
C GLY A 87 -14.15 16.52 -10.96
N LYS A 88 -14.98 17.32 -11.64
CA LYS A 88 -15.85 16.83 -12.71
C LYS A 88 -15.08 16.55 -13.98
N THR A 89 -15.46 15.48 -14.66
CA THR A 89 -14.93 15.08 -15.98
C THR A 89 -15.77 15.69 -17.10
N TYR A 90 -15.13 15.95 -18.24
CA TYR A 90 -15.73 16.51 -19.48
C TYR A 90 -14.82 16.20 -20.66
N ASP A 91 -15.31 16.38 -21.88
CA ASP A 91 -14.45 16.31 -23.08
C ASP A 91 -13.70 17.63 -23.27
N ALA A 92 -12.44 17.57 -23.73
CA ALA A 92 -11.59 18.74 -23.92
C ALA A 92 -12.23 19.82 -24.83
N VAL A 93 -13.10 19.42 -25.76
CA VAL A 93 -13.84 20.35 -26.65
C VAL A 93 -14.90 21.17 -25.92
N GLU A 94 -15.31 20.79 -24.70
CA GLU A 94 -16.25 21.52 -23.86
C GLU A 94 -15.60 22.66 -23.08
N LEU A 95 -14.24 22.69 -23.01
CA LEU A 95 -13.53 23.78 -22.36
C LEU A 95 -13.86 25.12 -22.99
N ILE A 96 -14.14 26.09 -22.17
CA ILE A 96 -14.37 27.48 -22.60
C ILE A 96 -13.00 28.12 -22.84
N SER A 97 -12.80 28.73 -24.01
CA SER A 97 -11.54 29.37 -24.41
C SER A 97 -10.32 28.45 -24.26
N PRO A 98 -10.29 27.27 -24.91
CA PRO A 98 -9.19 26.33 -24.78
C PRO A 98 -7.87 26.94 -25.29
N ARG A 99 -6.78 26.60 -24.61
CA ARG A 99 -5.42 27.04 -24.92
C ARG A 99 -4.49 25.84 -25.07
N SER A 100 -3.64 25.82 -26.10
CA SER A 100 -2.59 24.82 -26.21
C SER A 100 -1.46 25.11 -25.20
N LYS A 101 -0.94 24.05 -24.59
CA LYS A 101 0.30 24.13 -23.79
C LYS A 101 1.56 23.90 -24.62
N LEU A 102 1.42 23.58 -25.91
CA LEU A 102 2.52 23.30 -26.83
C LEU A 102 2.90 24.52 -27.66
N SER A 103 1.96 25.41 -27.88
CA SER A 103 2.15 26.61 -28.68
C SER A 103 1.18 27.74 -28.29
N ASP A 104 1.34 28.90 -28.89
CA ASP A 104 0.43 30.04 -28.76
C ASP A 104 -0.77 30.00 -29.74
N ALA A 105 -0.96 28.88 -30.45
CA ALA A 105 -2.10 28.71 -31.33
C ALA A 105 -3.39 28.46 -30.57
N VAL A 106 -4.51 28.94 -31.10
CA VAL A 106 -5.84 28.56 -30.61
C VAL A 106 -6.15 27.16 -31.14
N PRO A 107 -6.45 26.20 -30.26
CA PRO A 107 -6.81 24.84 -30.68
C PRO A 107 -8.09 24.82 -31.53
N GLU A 108 -8.13 23.94 -32.51
CA GLU A 108 -9.26 23.76 -33.42
C GLU A 108 -9.89 22.37 -33.18
N PRO A 109 -11.22 22.26 -33.14
CA PRO A 109 -11.88 20.93 -33.14
C PRO A 109 -11.61 20.21 -34.47
N ARG A 110 -11.13 18.97 -34.41
CA ARG A 110 -10.94 18.07 -35.56
C ARG A 110 -11.40 16.65 -35.24
N GLU A 111 -11.91 15.96 -36.25
CA GLU A 111 -12.25 14.55 -36.14
C GLU A 111 -10.96 13.69 -36.10
N THR A 112 -10.99 12.69 -35.22
CA THR A 112 -9.97 11.65 -35.10
C THR A 112 -10.65 10.35 -34.73
N GLU A 113 -10.00 9.21 -34.98
CA GLU A 113 -10.54 7.90 -34.63
C GLU A 113 -9.76 7.32 -33.46
N HIS A 114 -10.50 6.75 -32.51
CA HIS A 114 -9.95 6.10 -31.35
C HIS A 114 -10.64 4.76 -31.08
N PHE A 115 -9.93 3.84 -30.43
CA PHE A 115 -10.53 2.68 -29.82
C PHE A 115 -11.14 3.05 -28.48
N TYR A 116 -12.34 2.53 -28.24
CA TYR A 116 -13.11 2.69 -27.01
C TYR A 116 -13.31 1.34 -26.35
N PHE A 117 -13.05 1.26 -25.06
CA PHE A 117 -13.46 0.12 -24.26
C PHE A 117 -14.89 0.35 -23.75
N LYS A 118 -15.75 -0.65 -23.96
CA LYS A 118 -17.18 -0.59 -23.61
C LYS A 118 -17.36 -0.95 -22.13
N TYR A 119 -17.01 -0.04 -21.23
CA TYR A 119 -17.22 -0.23 -19.81
C TYR A 119 -18.71 -0.41 -19.44
N SER A 120 -19.60 0.15 -20.24
CA SER A 120 -21.06 -0.01 -20.08
C SER A 120 -21.53 -1.46 -20.17
N ASP A 121 -20.83 -2.32 -20.90
CA ASP A 121 -21.14 -3.76 -21.02
C ASP A 121 -21.05 -4.47 -19.65
N PHE A 122 -20.27 -3.94 -18.71
CA PHE A 122 -19.94 -4.57 -17.43
C PHE A 122 -20.74 -4.03 -16.24
N ASN A 123 -21.71 -3.13 -16.45
CA ASN A 123 -22.43 -2.50 -15.33
C ASN A 123 -23.11 -3.52 -14.40
N ASP A 124 -23.78 -4.52 -14.93
CA ASP A 124 -24.50 -5.52 -14.12
C ASP A 124 -23.50 -6.48 -13.43
N ASP A 125 -22.47 -6.92 -14.13
CA ASP A 125 -21.43 -7.77 -13.57
C ASP A 125 -20.66 -7.06 -12.43
N LEU A 126 -20.38 -5.76 -12.60
CA LEU A 126 -19.73 -4.94 -11.57
C LEU A 126 -20.64 -4.70 -10.35
N LYS A 127 -21.96 -4.54 -10.56
CA LYS A 127 -22.92 -4.47 -9.44
C LYS A 127 -22.87 -5.75 -8.61
N GLN A 128 -22.97 -6.90 -9.29
CA GLN A 128 -22.87 -8.20 -8.63
C GLN A 128 -21.54 -8.39 -7.91
N PHE A 129 -20.43 -8.02 -8.55
CA PHE A 129 -19.09 -8.06 -7.97
C PHE A 129 -18.98 -7.23 -6.68
N LEU A 130 -19.45 -5.97 -6.74
CA LEU A 130 -19.39 -5.03 -5.60
C LEU A 130 -20.35 -5.44 -4.47
N ASP A 131 -21.48 -6.06 -4.77
CA ASP A 131 -22.42 -6.56 -3.77
C ASP A 131 -21.86 -7.73 -2.97
N GLY A 132 -20.95 -8.50 -3.55
CA GLY A 132 -20.20 -9.56 -2.86
C GLY A 132 -19.08 -9.07 -1.93
N LYS A 133 -18.70 -7.78 -1.96
CA LYS A 133 -17.54 -7.24 -1.23
C LYS A 133 -17.89 -6.67 0.15
N ASN A 134 -18.09 -7.54 1.13
CA ASN A 134 -18.51 -7.14 2.48
C ASN A 134 -17.36 -6.62 3.37
N GLY A 135 -16.09 -6.90 3.00
CA GLY A 135 -14.91 -6.52 3.79
C GLY A 135 -14.22 -5.22 3.33
N TRP A 136 -14.63 -4.65 2.21
CA TRP A 136 -14.01 -3.43 1.69
C TRP A 136 -14.35 -2.21 2.54
N ARG A 137 -13.44 -1.24 2.58
CA ARG A 137 -13.68 0.04 3.26
C ARG A 137 -14.93 0.74 2.70
N ASN A 138 -15.79 1.25 3.59
CA ASN A 138 -17.07 1.85 3.22
C ASN A 138 -16.96 2.96 2.16
N HIS A 139 -15.93 3.81 2.22
CA HIS A 139 -15.77 4.89 1.26
C HIS A 139 -15.43 4.37 -0.14
N VAL A 140 -14.74 3.24 -0.27
CA VAL A 140 -14.45 2.58 -1.56
C VAL A 140 -15.73 2.01 -2.15
N LEU A 141 -16.49 1.25 -1.36
CA LEU A 141 -17.76 0.66 -1.80
C LEU A 141 -18.79 1.72 -2.18
N ASN A 142 -18.96 2.75 -1.35
CA ASN A 142 -19.93 3.82 -1.61
C ASN A 142 -19.58 4.58 -2.91
N PHE A 143 -18.28 4.87 -3.11
CA PHE A 143 -17.83 5.51 -4.35
C PHE A 143 -18.10 4.63 -5.58
N ALA A 144 -17.68 3.36 -5.55
CA ALA A 144 -17.82 2.44 -6.68
C ALA A 144 -19.30 2.16 -6.98
N LYS A 145 -20.11 1.89 -5.95
CA LYS A 145 -21.57 1.65 -6.10
C LYS A 145 -22.31 2.90 -6.60
N GLY A 146 -21.89 4.10 -6.21
CA GLY A 146 -22.44 5.35 -6.75
C GLY A 146 -22.30 5.39 -8.27
N TRP A 147 -21.14 5.11 -8.81
CA TRP A 147 -20.89 5.14 -10.26
C TRP A 147 -21.74 4.14 -11.04
N VAL A 148 -21.85 2.89 -10.59
CA VAL A 148 -22.61 1.86 -11.32
C VAL A 148 -24.12 1.95 -11.15
N ASN A 149 -24.61 2.57 -10.05
CA ASN A 149 -26.04 2.63 -9.74
C ASN A 149 -26.71 3.92 -10.24
N GLU A 150 -26.02 5.07 -10.21
CA GLU A 150 -26.62 6.36 -10.53
C GLU A 150 -26.59 6.65 -12.03
N GLU A 151 -25.43 6.57 -12.65
CA GLU A 151 -25.24 6.94 -14.06
C GLU A 151 -24.84 5.73 -14.94
N GLY A 152 -24.32 4.67 -14.34
CA GLY A 152 -23.65 3.58 -15.02
C GLY A 152 -22.29 4.00 -15.57
N LEU A 153 -21.46 3.03 -15.92
CA LEU A 153 -20.18 3.29 -16.56
C LEU A 153 -20.39 3.68 -18.02
N ILE A 154 -19.71 4.74 -18.44
CA ILE A 154 -19.66 5.16 -19.83
C ILE A 154 -18.42 4.60 -20.53
N ASP A 155 -18.56 4.31 -21.83
CA ASP A 155 -17.45 3.85 -22.64
C ASP A 155 -16.38 4.92 -22.75
N ARG A 156 -15.12 4.50 -22.74
CA ARG A 156 -13.98 5.44 -22.73
C ARG A 156 -13.00 5.14 -23.82
N ALA A 157 -12.47 6.22 -24.45
CA ALA A 157 -11.37 6.11 -25.38
C ALA A 157 -10.10 5.61 -24.67
N ILE A 158 -9.59 4.47 -25.14
CA ILE A 158 -8.38 3.81 -24.61
C ILE A 158 -7.15 4.02 -25.48
N THR A 159 -7.24 4.92 -26.44
CA THR A 159 -6.11 5.34 -27.26
C THR A 159 -5.98 6.86 -27.26
N ARG A 160 -4.79 7.34 -27.55
CA ARG A 160 -4.48 8.77 -27.65
C ARG A 160 -3.54 9.05 -28.83
N ASP A 161 -3.61 10.25 -29.36
CA ASP A 161 -2.65 10.77 -30.35
C ASP A 161 -1.35 11.20 -29.65
N LEU A 162 -0.43 10.25 -29.48
CA LEU A 162 0.84 10.41 -28.77
C LEU A 162 1.98 9.72 -29.50
N ASP A 163 3.21 10.24 -29.32
CA ASP A 163 4.43 9.68 -29.89
C ASP A 163 5.09 8.64 -28.96
N TRP A 164 4.73 8.62 -27.69
CA TRP A 164 5.28 7.74 -26.65
C TRP A 164 4.17 6.91 -25.99
N GLY A 165 4.55 5.80 -25.38
CA GLY A 165 3.62 4.85 -24.76
C GLY A 165 3.50 3.55 -25.56
N VAL A 166 2.67 2.64 -25.09
CA VAL A 166 2.46 1.32 -25.71
C VAL A 166 1.83 1.51 -27.10
N LYS A 167 2.43 0.89 -28.11
CA LYS A 167 1.93 0.91 -29.49
C LYS A 167 0.68 0.06 -29.60
N LEU A 168 -0.22 0.47 -30.53
CA LEU A 168 -1.37 -0.36 -30.87
C LEU A 168 -0.92 -1.66 -31.55
N PRO A 169 -1.50 -2.81 -31.19
CA PRO A 169 -1.22 -4.09 -31.84
C PRO A 169 -1.90 -4.24 -33.21
N VAL A 170 -2.75 -3.27 -33.57
CA VAL A 170 -3.48 -3.23 -34.84
C VAL A 170 -3.05 -2.01 -35.66
N GLY A 171 -2.80 -2.21 -36.97
CA GLY A 171 -2.22 -1.19 -37.82
C GLY A 171 -3.19 -0.13 -38.42
N ASP A 172 -4.47 -0.21 -38.09
CA ASP A 172 -5.54 0.48 -38.83
C ASP A 172 -5.61 2.00 -38.57
N LEU A 173 -5.07 2.50 -37.46
CA LEU A 173 -5.15 3.91 -37.06
C LEU A 173 -3.84 4.69 -37.32
N GLY A 174 -2.83 4.06 -37.89
CA GLY A 174 -1.53 4.66 -38.18
C GLY A 174 -0.56 4.70 -36.99
N GLU A 175 0.69 5.17 -37.26
CA GLU A 175 1.77 5.10 -36.26
C GLU A 175 1.67 6.14 -35.14
N GLY A 176 0.83 7.17 -35.27
CA GLY A 176 0.68 8.28 -34.31
C GLY A 176 -0.27 7.98 -33.12
N LYS A 177 -0.71 6.75 -32.95
CA LYS A 177 -1.61 6.35 -31.88
C LYS A 177 -0.90 5.49 -30.83
N ARG A 178 -1.26 5.70 -29.57
CA ARG A 178 -0.77 4.90 -28.43
C ARG A 178 -1.93 4.50 -27.55
N ILE A 179 -1.76 3.37 -26.84
CA ILE A 179 -2.66 2.98 -25.77
C ILE A 179 -2.58 4.01 -24.64
N TYR A 180 -3.75 4.36 -24.10
CA TYR A 180 -3.86 5.40 -23.06
C TYR A 180 -3.38 4.89 -21.70
N VAL A 181 -2.58 5.69 -21.02
CA VAL A 181 -1.90 5.32 -19.78
C VAL A 181 -2.85 4.78 -18.69
N TRP A 182 -4.06 5.29 -18.56
CA TRP A 182 -5.01 4.81 -17.58
C TRP A 182 -5.69 3.47 -17.92
N TYR A 183 -5.56 3.04 -19.19
CA TYR A 183 -5.93 1.68 -19.57
C TYR A 183 -4.77 0.71 -19.32
N ASP A 184 -3.55 1.07 -19.65
CA ASP A 184 -2.38 0.19 -19.51
C ASP A 184 -1.84 0.11 -18.08
N ALA A 185 -1.93 1.19 -17.29
CA ALA A 185 -1.32 1.27 -15.96
C ALA A 185 -1.76 0.15 -15.01
N VAL A 186 -3.05 -0.20 -15.00
CA VAL A 186 -3.58 -1.29 -14.15
C VAL A 186 -3.20 -2.68 -14.65
N ILE A 187 -2.92 -2.85 -15.94
CA ILE A 187 -2.38 -4.08 -16.52
C ILE A 187 -0.98 -4.38 -15.96
N GLY A 188 -0.31 -3.35 -15.43
CA GLY A 188 0.98 -3.47 -14.75
C GLY A 188 1.02 -4.53 -13.66
N TYR A 189 -0.08 -4.81 -12.98
CA TYR A 189 -0.15 -5.87 -11.96
C TYR A 189 0.00 -7.26 -12.55
N LEU A 190 -0.68 -7.53 -13.68
CA LEU A 190 -0.57 -8.79 -14.40
C LEU A 190 0.82 -8.95 -15.01
N SER A 191 1.30 -7.92 -15.74
CA SER A 191 2.62 -7.97 -16.38
C SER A 191 3.76 -8.10 -15.36
N ALA A 192 3.66 -7.46 -14.19
CA ALA A 192 4.63 -7.62 -13.11
C ALA A 192 4.64 -9.07 -12.56
N SER A 193 3.47 -9.69 -12.42
CA SER A 193 3.38 -11.08 -11.96
C SER A 193 4.02 -12.04 -12.98
N GLN A 194 3.81 -11.80 -14.27
CA GLN A 194 4.44 -12.57 -15.35
C GLN A 194 5.95 -12.32 -15.42
N GLU A 195 6.39 -11.05 -15.27
CA GLU A 195 7.81 -10.69 -15.20
C GLU A 195 8.50 -11.39 -14.01
N TRP A 196 7.86 -11.37 -12.84
CA TRP A 196 8.36 -12.10 -11.67
C TRP A 196 8.49 -13.58 -11.94
N ALA A 197 7.45 -14.22 -12.49
CA ALA A 197 7.44 -15.64 -12.79
C ALA A 197 8.51 -16.03 -13.82
N SER A 198 8.78 -15.16 -14.82
CA SER A 198 9.83 -15.40 -15.81
C SER A 198 11.25 -15.50 -15.22
N LYS A 199 11.43 -14.99 -14.00
CA LYS A 199 12.69 -15.06 -13.24
C LYS A 199 12.75 -16.24 -12.27
N GLN A 200 11.67 -17.03 -12.17
CA GLN A 200 11.58 -18.24 -11.34
C GLN A 200 11.88 -19.49 -12.16
N GLU A 201 12.01 -20.64 -11.48
CA GLU A 201 12.19 -21.94 -12.13
C GLU A 201 11.01 -22.31 -13.05
N ASN A 202 9.80 -21.88 -12.68
CA ASN A 202 8.59 -22.09 -13.47
C ASN A 202 8.04 -20.74 -13.98
N PRO A 203 8.25 -20.41 -15.27
CA PRO A 203 7.73 -19.16 -15.86
C PRO A 203 6.20 -19.05 -15.88
N GLU A 204 5.48 -20.18 -15.74
CA GLU A 204 4.00 -20.21 -15.67
C GLU A 204 3.48 -20.02 -14.23
N HIS A 205 4.36 -19.81 -13.25
CA HIS A 205 3.97 -19.68 -11.84
C HIS A 205 3.01 -18.50 -11.56
N TRP A 206 3.00 -17.47 -12.40
CA TRP A 206 2.04 -16.38 -12.33
C TRP A 206 0.58 -16.86 -12.40
N LYS A 207 0.30 -17.97 -13.13
CA LYS A 207 -1.03 -18.58 -13.24
C LYS A 207 -1.55 -19.06 -11.90
N HIS A 208 -0.65 -19.53 -11.01
CA HIS A 208 -1.04 -19.90 -9.64
C HIS A 208 -1.69 -18.73 -8.87
N TRP A 209 -1.26 -17.51 -9.14
CA TRP A 209 -1.83 -16.31 -8.51
C TRP A 209 -3.09 -15.83 -9.23
N TRP A 210 -3.13 -15.88 -10.55
CA TRP A 210 -4.18 -15.25 -11.35
C TRP A 210 -5.34 -16.16 -11.77
N HIS A 211 -5.20 -17.47 -11.66
CA HIS A 211 -6.22 -18.47 -12.01
C HIS A 211 -6.60 -19.39 -10.85
N ASN A 212 -6.31 -19.00 -9.61
CA ASN A 212 -6.56 -19.81 -8.42
C ASN A 212 -7.46 -19.07 -7.44
N ASP A 213 -8.62 -19.63 -7.15
CA ASP A 213 -9.61 -19.05 -6.22
C ASP A 213 -9.09 -18.93 -4.77
N SER A 214 -8.02 -19.66 -4.41
CA SER A 214 -7.38 -19.53 -3.10
C SER A 214 -6.39 -18.36 -3.00
N SER A 215 -6.03 -17.73 -4.11
CA SER A 215 -5.20 -16.53 -4.13
C SER A 215 -5.96 -15.34 -3.59
N ARG A 216 -5.24 -14.37 -3.05
CA ARG A 216 -5.83 -13.13 -2.56
C ARG A 216 -5.12 -11.92 -3.17
N HIS A 217 -5.89 -11.12 -3.92
CA HIS A 217 -5.40 -9.89 -4.55
C HIS A 217 -5.81 -8.66 -3.74
N VAL A 218 -4.82 -8.00 -3.14
CA VAL A 218 -5.02 -6.79 -2.32
C VAL A 218 -4.28 -5.62 -2.96
N TYR A 219 -5.02 -4.57 -3.32
CA TYR A 219 -4.48 -3.40 -4.02
C TYR A 219 -4.41 -2.19 -3.10
N PHE A 220 -3.23 -1.89 -2.57
CA PHE A 220 -2.98 -0.69 -1.76
C PHE A 220 -2.87 0.54 -2.65
N ILE A 221 -3.80 1.47 -2.53
CA ILE A 221 -3.89 2.64 -3.40
C ILE A 221 -4.22 3.92 -2.61
N GLY A 222 -4.06 5.07 -3.24
CA GLY A 222 -4.66 6.32 -2.78
C GLY A 222 -6.11 6.46 -3.30
N LYS A 223 -6.95 7.20 -2.59
CA LYS A 223 -8.39 7.38 -2.91
C LYS A 223 -8.68 7.85 -4.33
N ASP A 224 -7.76 8.58 -4.94
CA ASP A 224 -7.90 9.06 -6.33
C ASP A 224 -7.92 7.91 -7.35
N ASN A 225 -7.41 6.74 -6.98
CA ASN A 225 -7.30 5.57 -7.84
C ASN A 225 -8.46 4.56 -7.66
N ILE A 226 -9.44 4.86 -6.79
CA ILE A 226 -10.60 3.97 -6.57
C ILE A 226 -11.28 3.59 -7.88
N PRO A 227 -11.64 4.53 -8.80
CA PRO A 227 -12.34 4.15 -10.04
C PRO A 227 -11.54 3.18 -10.89
N PHE A 228 -10.22 3.33 -10.95
CA PHE A 228 -9.36 2.46 -11.76
C PHE A 228 -9.28 1.04 -11.21
N HIS A 229 -9.26 0.86 -9.89
CA HIS A 229 -9.08 -0.44 -9.25
C HIS A 229 -10.40 -1.15 -8.88
N ALA A 230 -11.43 -0.37 -8.52
CA ALA A 230 -12.72 -0.93 -8.12
C ALA A 230 -13.71 -1.15 -9.29
N LEU A 231 -13.48 -0.47 -10.43
CA LEU A 231 -14.37 -0.48 -11.58
C LEU A 231 -13.66 -0.87 -12.89
N PHE A 232 -12.66 -0.06 -13.31
CA PHE A 232 -12.06 -0.24 -14.63
C PHE A 232 -11.21 -1.49 -14.72
N TRP A 233 -10.39 -1.78 -13.71
CA TRP A 233 -9.58 -2.98 -13.67
C TRP A 233 -10.41 -4.28 -13.60
N PRO A 234 -11.42 -4.43 -12.73
CA PRO A 234 -12.31 -5.56 -12.77
C PRO A 234 -13.02 -5.73 -14.13
N ALA A 235 -13.50 -4.65 -14.76
CA ALA A 235 -14.11 -4.73 -16.09
C ALA A 235 -13.12 -5.21 -17.16
N GLN A 236 -11.87 -4.75 -17.11
CA GLN A 236 -10.84 -5.22 -18.03
C GLN A 236 -10.54 -6.71 -17.83
N LEU A 237 -10.45 -7.18 -16.58
CA LEU A 237 -10.25 -8.59 -16.28
C LEU A 237 -11.42 -9.46 -16.77
N MET A 238 -12.67 -9.03 -16.52
CA MET A 238 -13.87 -9.72 -17.00
C MET A 238 -13.92 -9.77 -18.53
N GLY A 239 -13.46 -8.69 -19.20
CA GLY A 239 -13.48 -8.57 -20.67
C GLY A 239 -12.51 -9.49 -21.39
N VAL A 240 -11.49 -10.00 -20.69
CA VAL A 240 -10.51 -10.93 -21.27
C VAL A 240 -11.05 -12.35 -21.35
N LYS A 241 -11.92 -12.75 -20.41
CA LYS A 241 -12.43 -14.13 -20.28
C LYS A 241 -11.29 -15.16 -20.21
N ASP A 242 -11.32 -16.17 -21.09
CA ASP A 242 -10.35 -17.26 -21.13
C ASP A 242 -9.22 -17.03 -22.16
N GLU A 243 -9.18 -15.85 -22.80
CA GLU A 243 -8.18 -15.52 -23.84
C GLU A 243 -6.75 -15.40 -23.28
N ILE A 244 -6.61 -15.10 -21.97
CA ILE A 244 -5.31 -15.08 -21.28
C ILE A 244 -5.27 -16.18 -20.23
N GLY A 245 -4.69 -17.31 -20.58
CA GLY A 245 -4.68 -18.52 -19.75
C GLY A 245 -5.86 -19.44 -20.07
N GLU A 246 -6.17 -20.36 -19.15
CA GLU A 246 -7.15 -21.43 -19.34
C GLU A 246 -8.47 -21.18 -18.60
N SER A 247 -8.56 -20.06 -17.86
CA SER A 247 -9.71 -19.68 -17.03
C SER A 247 -9.75 -18.17 -16.81
N PRO A 248 -10.88 -17.62 -16.36
CA PRO A 248 -10.97 -16.19 -16.04
C PRO A 248 -9.86 -15.75 -15.07
N LEU A 249 -9.40 -14.52 -15.26
CA LEU A 249 -8.42 -13.90 -14.34
C LEU A 249 -9.09 -13.53 -13.00
N HIS A 250 -8.35 -13.73 -11.93
CA HIS A 250 -8.79 -13.43 -10.56
C HIS A 250 -9.09 -11.94 -10.36
N LEU A 251 -10.27 -11.64 -9.81
CA LEU A 251 -10.71 -10.27 -9.54
C LEU A 251 -10.18 -9.77 -8.19
N PRO A 252 -10.09 -8.44 -7.97
CA PRO A 252 -9.65 -7.88 -6.69
C PRO A 252 -10.46 -8.39 -5.49
N ASP A 253 -9.76 -8.88 -4.45
CA ASP A 253 -10.37 -9.29 -3.19
C ASP A 253 -10.56 -8.11 -2.25
N ASP A 254 -9.58 -7.20 -2.20
CA ASP A 254 -9.63 -6.02 -1.36
C ASP A 254 -8.90 -4.83 -2.00
N ILE A 255 -9.44 -3.64 -1.75
CA ILE A 255 -8.87 -2.38 -2.23
C ILE A 255 -8.79 -1.40 -1.06
N PRO A 256 -7.75 -1.53 -0.21
CA PRO A 256 -7.54 -0.62 0.92
C PRO A 256 -7.05 0.76 0.44
N ALA A 257 -7.97 1.55 -0.11
CA ALA A 257 -7.67 2.91 -0.54
C ALA A 257 -7.43 3.82 0.66
N ASN A 258 -6.27 4.47 0.69
CA ASN A 258 -5.90 5.43 1.71
C ASN A 258 -6.38 6.84 1.35
N GLN A 259 -6.71 7.61 2.39
CA GLN A 259 -6.93 9.04 2.31
C GLN A 259 -5.60 9.79 2.15
N TYR A 260 -5.59 11.13 2.23
CA TYR A 260 -4.35 11.90 2.06
C TYR A 260 -3.57 12.03 3.36
N VAL A 261 -2.25 12.05 3.20
CA VAL A 261 -1.34 12.59 4.22
C VAL A 261 -1.09 14.04 3.88
N THR A 262 -1.39 14.95 4.82
CA THR A 262 -1.07 16.37 4.73
C THR A 262 0.17 16.70 5.54
N PHE A 263 0.93 17.67 5.10
CA PHE A 263 2.13 18.17 5.78
C PHE A 263 2.03 19.69 5.89
N LYS A 264 2.09 20.22 7.12
CA LYS A 264 1.93 21.65 7.40
C LYS A 264 0.67 22.26 6.76
N GLY A 265 -0.44 21.55 6.83
CA GLY A 265 -1.74 22.01 6.30
C GLY A 265 -1.90 21.90 4.78
N GLY A 266 -0.91 21.36 4.05
CA GLY A 266 -0.95 21.14 2.61
C GLY A 266 -0.87 19.67 2.22
N LYS A 267 -1.45 19.28 1.07
CA LYS A 267 -1.26 17.93 0.50
C LYS A 267 0.23 17.72 0.23
N ALA A 268 0.80 16.62 0.72
CA ALA A 268 2.16 16.23 0.40
C ALA A 268 2.33 16.10 -1.13
N SER A 269 3.36 16.75 -1.67
CA SER A 269 3.58 16.78 -3.12
C SER A 269 5.07 16.92 -3.42
N ALA A 270 5.65 15.89 -4.01
CA ALA A 270 7.05 15.89 -4.42
C ALA A 270 7.34 17.00 -5.45
N SER A 271 6.43 17.23 -6.42
CA SER A 271 6.59 18.26 -7.45
C SER A 271 6.52 19.69 -6.91
N ARG A 272 5.88 19.90 -5.74
CA ARG A 272 5.76 21.21 -5.07
C ARG A 272 6.72 21.35 -3.90
N GLY A 273 7.54 20.33 -3.60
CA GLY A 273 8.46 20.33 -2.48
C GLY A 273 7.76 20.39 -1.11
N VAL A 274 6.51 19.93 -1.02
CA VAL A 274 5.74 19.88 0.24
C VAL A 274 5.83 18.47 0.80
N GLY A 275 6.38 18.33 1.99
CA GLY A 275 6.53 17.07 2.68
C GLY A 275 7.97 16.80 3.11
N LEU A 276 8.18 15.66 3.74
CA LEU A 276 9.48 15.11 4.10
C LEU A 276 9.83 14.02 3.08
N THR A 277 10.99 14.11 2.43
CA THR A 277 11.47 13.00 1.61
C THR A 277 11.97 11.87 2.49
N ILE A 278 12.01 10.65 1.95
CA ILE A 278 12.53 9.48 2.69
C ILE A 278 13.97 9.74 3.16
N SER A 279 14.85 10.25 2.28
CA SER A 279 16.22 10.60 2.64
C SER A 279 16.31 11.59 3.80
N GLN A 280 15.51 12.67 3.74
CA GLN A 280 15.46 13.66 4.83
C GLN A 280 14.93 13.06 6.13
N GLY A 281 13.99 12.13 6.05
CA GLY A 281 13.48 11.39 7.21
C GLY A 281 14.57 10.50 7.82
N LEU A 282 15.30 9.75 6.99
CA LEU A 282 16.37 8.84 7.43
C LEU A 282 17.62 9.57 7.95
N GLU A 283 17.85 10.83 7.55
CA GLU A 283 18.90 11.67 8.15
C GLU A 283 18.59 12.05 9.61
N LYS A 284 17.29 12.13 9.98
CA LYS A 284 16.85 12.55 11.31
C LYS A 284 16.47 11.40 12.23
N TYR A 285 15.86 10.35 11.68
CA TYR A 285 15.21 9.30 12.44
C TYR A 285 15.76 7.92 12.08
N GLN A 286 15.85 7.04 13.07
CA GLN A 286 16.12 5.62 12.79
C GLN A 286 15.00 5.06 11.90
N PRO A 287 15.28 4.11 10.98
CA PRO A 287 14.28 3.56 10.05
C PRO A 287 13.01 3.06 10.74
N ASP A 288 13.15 2.21 11.77
CA ASP A 288 11.99 1.69 12.52
C ASP A 288 11.21 2.78 13.24
N ALA A 289 11.89 3.81 13.77
CA ALA A 289 11.23 4.92 14.44
C ALA A 289 10.39 5.75 13.47
N LEU A 290 10.91 6.00 12.25
CA LEU A 290 10.17 6.65 11.18
C LEU A 290 8.98 5.80 10.72
N ARG A 291 9.18 4.49 10.51
CA ARG A 291 8.11 3.54 10.16
C ARG A 291 7.00 3.51 11.20
N TYR A 292 7.36 3.50 12.50
CA TYR A 292 6.38 3.58 13.59
C TYR A 292 5.51 4.82 13.51
N ALA A 293 6.16 5.99 13.40
CA ALA A 293 5.44 7.26 13.33
C ALA A 293 4.51 7.34 12.12
N LEU A 294 4.96 6.84 10.96
CA LEU A 294 4.14 6.77 9.75
C LEU A 294 2.98 5.80 9.91
N ALA A 295 3.22 4.59 10.40
CA ALA A 295 2.20 3.56 10.58
C ALA A 295 1.13 3.97 11.60
N ALA A 296 1.52 4.63 12.68
CA ALA A 296 0.58 5.18 13.66
C ALA A 296 -0.33 6.27 13.09
N ASN A 297 0.05 6.88 11.97
CA ASN A 297 -0.67 7.93 11.27
C ASN A 297 -1.20 7.51 9.88
N PHE A 298 -1.26 6.22 9.56
CA PHE A 298 -1.82 5.79 8.27
C PHE A 298 -3.22 6.36 8.03
N PRO A 299 -3.47 6.99 6.88
CA PRO A 299 -4.73 7.64 6.56
C PRO A 299 -5.79 6.64 6.08
N GLU A 300 -6.12 5.63 6.88
CA GLU A 300 -7.00 4.52 6.48
C GLU A 300 -8.44 4.96 6.25
N GLN A 301 -8.96 5.89 7.06
CA GLN A 301 -10.37 6.29 7.01
C GLN A 301 -10.59 7.79 6.79
N ALA A 302 -9.63 8.61 7.18
CA ALA A 302 -9.66 10.06 7.07
C ALA A 302 -8.27 10.59 6.71
N ASP A 303 -8.21 11.81 6.17
CA ASP A 303 -6.96 12.50 5.95
C ASP A 303 -6.22 12.65 7.29
N THR A 304 -4.91 12.48 7.28
CA THR A 304 -4.05 12.64 8.47
C THR A 304 -3.00 13.70 8.23
N GLU A 305 -2.67 14.44 9.27
CA GLU A 305 -1.60 15.41 9.23
C GLU A 305 -0.34 14.82 9.88
N ILE A 306 0.81 14.98 9.22
CA ILE A 306 2.12 14.61 9.75
C ILE A 306 2.98 15.86 9.82
N SER A 307 3.63 16.08 10.98
CA SER A 307 4.63 17.12 11.20
C SER A 307 5.87 16.54 11.88
N ASP A 308 6.99 17.26 11.83
CA ASP A 308 8.20 16.87 12.55
C ASP A 308 7.92 16.71 14.07
N ASP A 309 7.11 17.59 14.65
CA ASP A 309 6.73 17.53 16.08
C ASP A 309 5.91 16.27 16.39
N GLU A 310 4.97 15.91 15.52
CA GLU A 310 4.15 14.70 15.70
C GLU A 310 4.99 13.43 15.54
N ILE A 311 5.90 13.39 14.58
CA ILE A 311 6.85 12.28 14.42
C ILE A 311 7.70 12.13 15.68
N THR A 312 8.30 13.22 16.15
CA THR A 312 9.16 13.24 17.36
C THR A 312 8.36 12.81 18.60
N ARG A 313 7.16 13.32 18.77
CA ARG A 313 6.27 12.94 19.88
C ARG A 313 5.96 11.44 19.88
N ARG A 314 5.56 10.89 18.75
CA ARG A 314 5.27 9.46 18.59
C ARG A 314 6.47 8.58 18.91
N ILE A 315 7.64 8.98 18.43
CA ILE A 315 8.88 8.26 18.71
C ILE A 315 9.18 8.29 20.21
N ASN A 316 9.19 9.47 20.81
CA ASN A 316 9.65 9.64 22.19
C ASN A 316 8.65 9.12 23.23
N GLU A 317 7.37 9.47 23.08
CA GLU A 317 6.35 9.21 24.10
C GLU A 317 5.68 7.84 23.95
N GLU A 318 5.66 7.27 22.74
CA GLU A 318 5.02 5.99 22.49
C GLU A 318 6.05 4.87 22.27
N LEU A 319 6.88 4.96 21.23
CA LEU A 319 7.82 3.89 20.88
C LEU A 319 8.92 3.72 21.91
N VAL A 320 9.68 4.79 22.20
CA VAL A 320 10.81 4.73 23.15
C VAL A 320 10.30 4.52 24.58
N ALA A 321 9.28 5.28 25.02
CA ALA A 321 8.80 5.26 26.39
C ALA A 321 8.12 3.94 26.78
N ASN A 322 7.42 3.29 25.84
CA ASN A 322 6.74 2.02 26.13
C ASN A 322 7.54 0.81 25.67
N TRP A 323 7.69 0.62 24.35
CA TRP A 323 8.30 -0.59 23.82
C TRP A 323 9.82 -0.63 24.05
N GLY A 324 10.54 0.40 23.64
CA GLY A 324 12.00 0.46 23.80
C GLY A 324 12.46 0.34 25.25
N ASN A 325 11.76 1.03 26.16
CA ASN A 325 12.08 0.99 27.58
C ASN A 325 11.73 -0.36 28.23
N LEU A 326 10.59 -0.98 27.85
CA LEU A 326 10.22 -2.32 28.28
C LEU A 326 11.32 -3.32 27.96
N VAL A 327 11.69 -3.42 26.67
CA VAL A 327 12.71 -4.37 26.20
C VAL A 327 14.04 -4.16 26.92
N ASN A 328 14.51 -2.90 26.95
CA ASN A 328 15.80 -2.58 27.59
C ASN A 328 15.81 -2.91 29.09
N ARG A 329 14.74 -2.61 29.82
CA ARG A 329 14.63 -2.90 31.26
C ARG A 329 14.66 -4.39 31.54
N VAL A 330 13.86 -5.18 30.81
CA VAL A 330 13.75 -6.62 31.02
C VAL A 330 15.06 -7.31 30.66
N LEU A 331 15.62 -7.04 29.47
CA LEU A 331 16.89 -7.61 29.05
C LEU A 331 18.04 -7.23 30.00
N ALA A 332 18.13 -5.98 30.42
CA ALA A 332 19.20 -5.52 31.34
C ALA A 332 19.08 -6.19 32.73
N MET A 333 17.87 -6.32 33.26
CA MET A 333 17.66 -7.03 34.55
C MET A 333 17.97 -8.53 34.43
N THR A 334 17.54 -9.17 33.35
CA THR A 334 17.80 -10.59 33.10
C THR A 334 19.31 -10.85 32.93
N TYR A 335 19.97 -10.09 32.05
CA TYR A 335 21.39 -10.21 31.81
C TYR A 335 22.22 -10.10 33.09
N LYS A 336 21.83 -9.18 33.99
CA LYS A 336 22.54 -8.94 35.27
C LYS A 336 22.29 -10.04 36.31
N ASN A 337 21.07 -10.60 36.37
CA ASN A 337 20.65 -11.46 37.51
C ASN A 337 20.54 -12.95 37.17
N ALA A 338 20.49 -13.32 35.88
CA ALA A 338 20.32 -14.69 35.36
C ALA A 338 21.58 -15.20 34.62
N GLU A 339 22.77 -14.85 35.10
CA GLU A 339 24.04 -15.36 34.53
C GLU A 339 24.22 -15.12 33.04
N GLN A 340 23.67 -14.00 32.53
CA GLN A 340 23.71 -13.62 31.10
C GLN A 340 22.98 -14.62 30.19
N ALA A 341 21.96 -15.31 30.73
CA ALA A 341 21.18 -16.30 29.98
C ALA A 341 19.68 -16.14 30.27
N VAL A 342 18.85 -16.77 29.46
CA VAL A 342 17.41 -16.90 29.71
C VAL A 342 17.21 -17.73 30.97
N PRO A 343 16.50 -17.23 32.01
CA PRO A 343 16.30 -17.98 33.23
C PRO A 343 15.31 -19.14 33.02
N SER A 344 15.38 -20.15 33.86
CA SER A 344 14.29 -21.14 33.99
C SER A 344 13.12 -20.52 34.73
N ALA A 345 11.90 -20.75 34.29
CA ALA A 345 10.73 -20.42 35.07
C ALA A 345 10.54 -21.43 36.22
N GLY A 346 10.18 -20.93 37.40
CA GLY A 346 9.58 -21.73 38.44
C GLY A 346 8.08 -21.93 38.22
N GLU A 347 7.34 -22.15 39.31
CA GLU A 347 5.87 -22.24 39.28
C GLU A 347 5.30 -20.84 38.89
N LEU A 348 4.41 -20.83 37.90
CA LEU A 348 3.73 -19.62 37.45
C LEU A 348 2.58 -19.28 38.38
N THR A 349 2.34 -18.01 38.64
CA THR A 349 1.16 -17.51 39.31
C THR A 349 0.05 -17.19 38.32
N GLU A 350 -1.17 -16.97 38.79
CA GLU A 350 -2.30 -16.56 37.99
C GLU A 350 -2.01 -15.28 37.16
N GLU A 351 -1.33 -14.29 37.78
CA GLU A 351 -0.93 -13.07 37.10
C GLU A 351 0.09 -13.30 35.96
N ASP A 352 0.98 -14.31 36.10
CA ASP A 352 1.94 -14.69 35.05
C ASP A 352 1.22 -15.29 33.85
N ASP A 353 0.30 -16.24 34.13
CA ASP A 353 -0.51 -16.88 33.10
C ASP A 353 -1.44 -15.89 32.41
N GLU A 354 -2.06 -14.97 33.14
CA GLU A 354 -2.89 -13.90 32.59
C GLU A 354 -2.11 -13.04 31.58
N LEU A 355 -0.88 -12.65 31.89
CA LEU A 355 -0.07 -11.87 30.95
C LEU A 355 0.27 -12.68 29.69
N LEU A 356 0.69 -13.94 29.82
CA LEU A 356 1.03 -14.77 28.67
C LEU A 356 -0.19 -15.04 27.78
N HIS A 357 -1.35 -15.32 28.39
CA HIS A 357 -2.62 -15.45 27.64
C HIS A 357 -3.04 -14.15 26.95
N LEU A 358 -2.81 -12.99 27.59
CA LEU A 358 -3.08 -11.69 26.98
C LEU A 358 -2.25 -11.50 25.71
N VAL A 359 -0.96 -11.84 25.74
CA VAL A 359 -0.08 -11.73 24.57
C VAL A 359 -0.48 -12.70 23.46
N ASP A 360 -0.85 -13.95 23.83
CA ASP A 360 -1.31 -14.95 22.86
C ASP A 360 -2.61 -14.49 22.16
N ASN A 361 -3.56 -13.93 22.92
CA ASN A 361 -4.79 -13.35 22.38
C ASN A 361 -4.51 -12.10 21.51
N ALA A 362 -3.53 -11.27 21.90
CA ALA A 362 -3.13 -10.11 21.13
C ALA A 362 -2.52 -10.52 19.78
N LEU A 363 -1.71 -11.59 19.74
CA LEU A 363 -1.19 -12.16 18.49
C LEU A 363 -2.30 -12.59 17.54
N GLN A 364 -3.31 -13.31 18.03
CA GLN A 364 -4.45 -13.74 17.23
C GLN A 364 -5.25 -12.53 16.72
N THR A 365 -5.48 -11.54 17.58
CA THR A 365 -6.18 -10.29 17.23
C THR A 365 -5.42 -9.52 16.16
N ALA A 366 -4.12 -9.30 16.33
CA ALA A 366 -3.28 -8.60 15.36
C ALA A 366 -3.22 -9.35 14.02
N ASN A 367 -3.13 -10.69 14.03
CA ASN A 367 -3.19 -11.49 12.82
C ASN A 367 -4.50 -11.26 12.04
N SER A 368 -5.64 -11.29 12.74
CA SER A 368 -6.94 -11.00 12.13
C SER A 368 -6.98 -9.59 11.54
N GLN A 369 -6.46 -8.59 12.26
CA GLN A 369 -6.40 -7.20 11.82
C GLN A 369 -5.50 -7.01 10.60
N PHE A 370 -4.37 -7.72 10.50
CA PHE A 370 -3.53 -7.73 9.30
C PHE A 370 -4.27 -8.33 8.10
N HIS A 371 -4.97 -9.45 8.31
CA HIS A 371 -5.80 -10.05 7.26
C HIS A 371 -6.93 -9.14 6.79
N GLN A 372 -7.47 -8.29 7.67
CA GLN A 372 -8.51 -7.31 7.36
C GLN A 372 -7.93 -5.97 6.87
N VAL A 373 -6.60 -5.86 6.73
CA VAL A 373 -5.88 -4.64 6.34
C VAL A 373 -6.19 -3.45 7.27
N GLU A 374 -6.36 -3.74 8.56
CA GLU A 374 -6.54 -2.76 9.64
C GLU A 374 -5.20 -2.49 10.33
N LEU A 375 -4.24 -1.93 9.59
CA LEU A 375 -2.83 -1.84 10.01
C LEU A 375 -2.64 -0.98 11.27
N ARG A 376 -3.38 0.13 11.40
CA ARG A 376 -3.33 0.95 12.63
C ARG A 376 -3.87 0.22 13.85
N ALA A 377 -4.89 -0.61 13.66
CA ALA A 377 -5.43 -1.41 14.74
C ALA A 377 -4.42 -2.49 15.18
N ALA A 378 -3.77 -3.17 14.23
CA ALA A 378 -2.72 -4.16 14.52
C ALA A 378 -1.54 -3.53 15.28
N LEU A 379 -1.06 -2.36 14.86
CA LEU A 379 -0.01 -1.62 15.57
C LEU A 379 -0.43 -1.25 17.00
N ARG A 380 -1.67 -0.81 17.18
CA ARG A 380 -2.22 -0.48 18.50
C ARG A 380 -2.33 -1.70 19.39
N THR A 381 -2.76 -2.85 18.87
CA THR A 381 -2.81 -4.12 19.61
C THR A 381 -1.44 -4.51 20.14
N ALA A 382 -0.39 -4.43 19.32
CA ALA A 382 1.00 -4.69 19.74
C ALA A 382 1.45 -3.71 20.84
N MET A 383 1.14 -2.42 20.70
CA MET A 383 1.51 -1.41 21.69
C MET A 383 0.75 -1.56 23.03
N GLU A 384 -0.52 -1.95 22.98
CA GLU A 384 -1.29 -2.24 24.21
C GLU A 384 -0.72 -3.47 24.94
N ALA A 385 -0.34 -4.55 24.23
CA ALA A 385 0.33 -5.69 24.85
C ALA A 385 1.66 -5.27 25.52
N ALA A 386 2.43 -4.37 24.91
CA ALA A 386 3.63 -3.80 25.52
C ALA A 386 3.32 -2.98 26.80
N LYS A 387 2.24 -2.19 26.80
CA LYS A 387 1.79 -1.44 27.98
C LYS A 387 1.35 -2.37 29.11
N GLU A 388 0.58 -3.41 28.81
CA GLU A 388 0.16 -4.40 29.84
C GLU A 388 1.36 -5.13 30.43
N THR A 389 2.37 -5.48 29.62
CA THR A 389 3.63 -6.05 30.11
C THR A 389 4.39 -5.07 31.04
N ASN A 390 4.39 -3.76 30.72
CA ASN A 390 4.93 -2.73 31.63
C ASN A 390 4.14 -2.63 32.96
N LYS A 391 2.81 -2.76 32.92
CA LYS A 391 1.97 -2.78 34.15
C LYS A 391 2.30 -4.01 34.99
N TYR A 392 2.41 -5.20 34.40
CA TYR A 392 2.83 -6.42 35.07
C TYR A 392 4.19 -6.24 35.78
N LEU A 393 5.20 -5.67 35.11
CA LEU A 393 6.49 -5.37 35.74
C LEU A 393 6.38 -4.41 36.90
N ASN A 394 5.50 -3.43 36.84
CA ASN A 394 5.28 -2.48 37.92
C ASN A 394 4.50 -3.09 39.10
N ALA A 395 3.59 -4.03 38.85
CA ALA A 395 2.84 -4.73 39.88
C ALA A 395 3.72 -5.76 40.60
N THR A 396 4.50 -6.53 39.84
CA THR A 396 5.35 -7.61 40.38
C THR A 396 6.70 -7.12 40.95
N GLU A 397 7.12 -5.89 40.62
CA GLU A 397 8.35 -5.23 41.08
C GLU A 397 9.60 -6.16 41.10
N PRO A 398 10.00 -6.78 39.95
CA PRO A 398 11.08 -7.79 39.93
C PRO A 398 12.40 -7.28 40.52
N TRP A 399 12.69 -5.98 40.47
CA TRP A 399 13.89 -5.36 41.10
C TRP A 399 13.89 -5.43 42.63
N LYS A 400 12.71 -5.60 43.28
CA LYS A 400 12.58 -5.87 44.71
C LYS A 400 12.57 -7.37 44.98
N VAL A 401 11.78 -8.12 44.20
CA VAL A 401 11.60 -9.59 44.39
C VAL A 401 12.92 -10.32 44.21
N LEU A 402 13.76 -9.98 43.22
CA LEU A 402 15.10 -10.57 43.00
C LEU A 402 16.02 -10.51 44.25
N LYS A 403 15.80 -9.56 45.17
CA LYS A 403 16.57 -9.42 46.42
C LYS A 403 16.00 -10.27 47.55
N ALA A 404 14.71 -10.51 47.58
CA ALA A 404 14.00 -11.23 48.61
C ALA A 404 13.84 -12.72 48.27
N ASP A 405 13.48 -13.00 47.04
CA ASP A 405 13.27 -14.34 46.47
C ASP A 405 13.80 -14.35 45.03
N LYS A 406 15.03 -14.86 44.86
CA LYS A 406 15.71 -14.87 43.56
C LYS A 406 14.98 -15.74 42.55
N GLU A 407 14.45 -16.90 42.95
CA GLU A 407 13.77 -17.84 42.07
C GLU A 407 12.49 -17.23 41.50
N ARG A 408 11.65 -16.65 42.37
CA ARG A 408 10.44 -15.94 41.92
C ARG A 408 10.79 -14.74 41.06
N GLY A 409 11.83 -13.97 41.40
CA GLY A 409 12.29 -12.84 40.60
C GLY A 409 12.76 -13.23 39.20
N LEU A 410 13.43 -14.38 39.06
CA LEU A 410 13.83 -14.95 37.77
C LEU A 410 12.64 -15.45 36.96
N THR A 411 11.63 -16.04 37.62
CA THR A 411 10.36 -16.45 36.98
C THR A 411 9.63 -15.23 36.37
N ILE A 412 9.51 -14.12 37.10
CA ILE A 412 8.92 -12.88 36.61
C ILE A 412 9.67 -12.38 35.37
N LEU A 413 11.00 -12.44 35.39
CA LEU A 413 11.80 -12.02 34.22
C LEU A 413 11.62 -12.96 33.02
N TYR A 414 11.51 -14.27 33.26
CA TYR A 414 11.20 -15.22 32.18
C TYR A 414 9.83 -14.93 31.54
N VAL A 415 8.80 -14.69 32.34
CA VAL A 415 7.46 -14.33 31.87
C VAL A 415 7.48 -13.03 31.06
N ALA A 416 8.17 -12.00 31.54
CA ALA A 416 8.30 -10.74 30.83
C ALA A 416 9.10 -10.89 29.52
N LEU A 417 10.15 -11.72 29.49
CA LEU A 417 10.88 -12.04 28.25
C LEU A 417 9.99 -12.81 27.25
N SER A 418 9.20 -13.77 27.74
CA SER A 418 8.25 -14.52 26.92
C SER A 418 7.18 -13.62 26.33
N ALA A 419 6.68 -12.65 27.09
CA ALA A 419 5.76 -11.62 26.61
C ALA A 419 6.42 -10.77 25.49
N ILE A 420 7.65 -10.29 25.70
CA ILE A 420 8.42 -9.55 24.68
C ILE A 420 8.61 -10.41 23.42
N ASN A 421 8.88 -11.71 23.59
CA ASN A 421 9.04 -12.64 22.48
C ASN A 421 7.79 -12.74 21.58
N GLY A 422 6.58 -12.73 22.18
CA GLY A 422 5.33 -12.67 21.41
C GLY A 422 5.06 -11.28 20.81
N ILE A 423 5.30 -10.22 21.57
CA ILE A 423 5.01 -8.82 21.12
C ILE A 423 5.88 -8.43 19.92
N ARG A 424 7.16 -8.84 19.88
CA ARG A 424 8.04 -8.53 18.74
C ARG A 424 7.53 -9.11 17.41
N VAL A 425 6.83 -10.26 17.44
CA VAL A 425 6.21 -10.86 16.24
C VAL A 425 5.16 -9.91 15.66
N MET A 426 4.33 -9.29 16.51
CA MET A 426 3.34 -8.30 16.09
C MET A 426 3.98 -7.01 15.56
N PHE A 427 5.14 -6.63 16.10
CA PHE A 427 5.87 -5.45 15.63
C PHE A 427 6.70 -5.69 14.37
N ALA A 428 7.09 -6.92 14.04
CA ALA A 428 7.99 -7.24 12.93
C ALA A 428 7.56 -6.61 11.58
N PRO A 429 6.28 -6.59 11.17
CA PRO A 429 5.86 -5.93 9.93
C PRO A 429 6.06 -4.41 9.95
N PHE A 430 6.07 -3.78 11.12
CA PHE A 430 6.24 -2.33 11.29
C PHE A 430 7.68 -1.95 11.59
N LEU A 431 8.39 -2.75 12.37
CA LEU A 431 9.69 -2.50 12.96
C LEU A 431 10.67 -3.65 12.64
N PRO A 432 11.00 -3.87 11.35
CA PRO A 432 11.75 -5.05 10.93
C PRO A 432 13.16 -5.11 11.53
N PHE A 433 13.86 -3.98 11.65
CA PHE A 433 15.24 -3.97 12.14
C PHE A 433 15.34 -4.30 13.62
N SER A 434 14.54 -3.66 14.45
CA SER A 434 14.53 -3.94 15.90
C SER A 434 13.96 -5.32 16.23
N SER A 435 13.04 -5.84 15.42
CA SER A 435 12.55 -7.21 15.54
C SER A 435 13.64 -8.22 15.20
N GLN A 436 14.43 -7.98 14.15
CA GLN A 436 15.59 -8.80 13.79
C GLN A 436 16.69 -8.75 14.85
N ASP A 437 16.94 -7.59 15.48
CA ASP A 437 17.85 -7.50 16.63
C ASP A 437 17.38 -8.39 17.77
N LEU A 438 16.06 -8.42 18.03
CA LEU A 438 15.47 -9.31 19.05
C LEU A 438 15.51 -10.79 18.65
N ASP A 439 15.39 -11.12 17.36
CA ASP A 439 15.60 -12.49 16.86
C ASP A 439 17.01 -12.99 17.18
N THR A 440 17.99 -12.12 17.03
CA THR A 440 19.40 -12.42 17.37
C THR A 440 19.59 -12.67 18.88
N ILE A 441 18.80 -12.00 19.75
CA ILE A 441 18.93 -12.09 21.20
C ILE A 441 18.08 -13.23 21.78
N LEU A 442 16.85 -13.43 21.28
CA LEU A 442 15.84 -14.34 21.85
C LEU A 442 15.60 -15.62 21.02
N GLY A 443 16.28 -15.75 19.88
CA GLY A 443 16.04 -16.80 18.89
C GLY A 443 14.98 -16.40 17.85
N GLU A 444 15.09 -16.97 16.65
CA GLU A 444 14.11 -16.76 15.59
C GLU A 444 12.75 -17.38 15.95
N THR A 445 11.66 -16.81 15.44
CA THR A 445 10.30 -17.39 15.54
C THR A 445 9.89 -18.02 14.21
N SER A 446 9.25 -19.18 14.26
CA SER A 446 8.85 -19.94 13.06
C SER A 446 7.50 -19.50 12.47
N GLY A 447 6.88 -18.47 13.02
CA GLY A 447 5.57 -18.01 12.56
C GLY A 447 4.90 -16.98 13.46
N TRP A 448 3.58 -16.85 13.31
CA TRP A 448 2.77 -15.88 14.06
C TRP A 448 2.35 -16.43 15.43
N VAL A 449 3.35 -16.77 16.25
CA VAL A 449 3.17 -17.39 17.58
C VAL A 449 4.19 -16.84 18.57
N ARG A 450 3.87 -16.89 19.85
CA ARG A 450 4.82 -16.71 20.94
C ARG A 450 5.48 -18.05 21.24
N GLU A 451 6.67 -18.28 20.74
CA GLU A 451 7.44 -19.49 21.04
C GLU A 451 8.04 -19.42 22.44
N ASP A 452 8.16 -20.59 23.08
CA ASP A 452 8.79 -20.70 24.37
C ASP A 452 10.30 -20.41 24.28
N LEU A 453 10.77 -19.60 25.20
CA LEU A 453 12.21 -19.30 25.30
C LEU A 453 12.95 -20.48 25.92
N MET A 454 14.09 -20.84 25.34
CA MET A 454 14.92 -21.95 25.82
C MET A 454 15.72 -21.49 27.07
N PRO A 455 15.46 -22.06 28.28
CA PRO A 455 16.27 -21.76 29.45
C PRO A 455 17.75 -22.08 29.22
N GLY A 456 18.63 -21.20 29.70
CA GLY A 456 20.07 -21.31 29.51
C GLY A 456 20.59 -20.75 28.18
N MET A 457 19.73 -20.32 27.27
CA MET A 457 20.16 -19.62 26.04
C MET A 457 20.90 -18.34 26.44
N ALA A 458 22.11 -18.15 25.88
CA ALA A 458 22.96 -17.01 26.21
C ALA A 458 22.35 -15.71 25.65
N LEU A 459 22.30 -14.68 26.48
CA LEU A 459 21.88 -13.34 26.13
C LEU A 459 23.09 -12.45 25.81
N SER A 460 23.02 -11.70 24.74
CA SER A 460 24.01 -10.64 24.47
C SER A 460 23.80 -9.45 25.40
N LYS A 461 24.85 -8.63 25.57
CA LYS A 461 24.77 -7.41 26.39
C LYS A 461 23.70 -6.47 25.79
N PRO A 462 22.66 -6.10 26.55
CA PRO A 462 21.58 -5.27 26.07
C PRO A 462 22.05 -3.89 25.59
N LYS A 463 21.47 -3.45 24.50
CA LYS A 463 21.56 -2.09 23.98
C LYS A 463 20.15 -1.53 23.79
N PRO A 464 19.91 -0.22 23.97
CA PRO A 464 18.63 0.37 23.64
C PRO A 464 18.29 0.15 22.17
N LEU A 465 17.07 -0.36 21.87
CA LEU A 465 16.58 -0.53 20.50
C LEU A 465 16.38 0.80 19.79
N PHE A 466 15.95 1.82 20.55
CA PHE A 466 15.64 3.14 20.02
C PHE A 466 16.30 4.24 20.83
N GLN A 467 16.60 5.35 20.16
CA GLN A 467 17.12 6.57 20.78
C GLN A 467 16.03 7.63 20.79
N LYS A 468 16.03 8.48 21.82
CA LYS A 468 15.20 9.68 21.83
C LYS A 468 15.66 10.64 20.74
N VAL A 469 14.68 11.28 20.11
CA VAL A 469 14.89 12.35 19.14
C VAL A 469 14.81 13.68 19.87
N GLU A 470 15.77 14.58 19.61
CA GLU A 470 15.84 15.93 20.18
C GLU A 470 14.98 16.93 19.39
#